data_965e204dd23ccb5a0fe548c7f1728f22
#
_entry.id   965e204dd23ccb5a0fe548c7f1728f22
#
_cell.length_a   1.000
_cell.length_b   1.000
_cell.length_c   1.000
_cell.angle_alpha   90.00
_cell.angle_beta   90.00
_cell.angle_gamma   90.00
#
_symmetry.space_group_name_H-M   'P 1'
#
loop_
_entity.id
_entity.type
_entity.pdbx_description
1 polymer ?
#
loop_
_entity_poly.entity_id
_entity_poly.type
_entity_poly.pdbx_seq_one_letter_code
_entity_poly.pdbx_strand_id
1 'polypeptide(L)'
;MGPLQGVRVVEVAGIGPGPFCAMLLADMGAEVVRVDRPASSPATHPYVLARGRRSVAVDLKHPGGAGVVLRLAGSADVLLEGFRPGVAERLGIGPDACLARNPRLVYGRMTGWGQDGPLAGTAGHDINYVALAGALHPIGRAGEAPVPPLNLVGDFGGGGLLLAFGVVCALLEARGSGRGQVVDAAVLDGAALLMTLFHELAAVGLWRWERGANLLDGGAPFYGVYETSDGGYVSVGALEPGFYRQLLERLGLAEARDLPAQADQERWPELRERFAAVIRARSRDEWCRLAEGGDACLTPVLSPAEAPAHPHNRQRGTFVDTPEGPRPAPAPRFSRTPCAPPGPAPVPGQHTDAALADWGFTAEELAGLREAGAIG
;
A
#
# COMPACT_ATOMS: atom_id res chain seq x y z
N MET A 1 11.58 15.13 -11.01
CA MET A 1 12.32 15.40 -9.76
C MET A 1 11.47 14.88 -8.63
N GLY A 2 12.04 14.60 -7.48
CA GLY A 2 11.33 14.11 -6.30
C GLY A 2 12.30 14.12 -5.12
N PRO A 3 11.85 13.90 -3.88
CA PRO A 3 12.71 13.96 -2.69
C PRO A 3 13.79 12.86 -2.66
N LEU A 4 13.60 11.77 -3.40
CA LEU A 4 14.57 10.68 -3.52
C LEU A 4 15.41 10.76 -4.81
N GLN A 5 15.45 11.91 -5.47
CA GLN A 5 16.32 12.10 -6.64
C GLN A 5 17.78 11.78 -6.30
N GLY A 6 18.43 10.95 -7.13
CA GLY A 6 19.80 10.48 -6.93
C GLY A 6 19.91 9.22 -6.07
N VAL A 7 18.81 8.73 -5.49
CA VAL A 7 18.78 7.42 -4.82
C VAL A 7 18.63 6.32 -5.88
N ARG A 8 19.48 5.30 -5.83
CA ARG A 8 19.53 4.16 -6.75
C ARG A 8 19.01 2.91 -6.06
N VAL A 9 18.00 2.28 -6.64
CA VAL A 9 17.30 1.12 -6.07
C VAL A 9 17.38 -0.06 -7.03
N VAL A 10 17.74 -1.22 -6.53
CA VAL A 10 17.61 -2.50 -7.21
C VAL A 10 16.41 -3.23 -6.62
N GLU A 11 15.42 -3.55 -7.43
CA GLU A 11 14.29 -4.39 -7.05
C GLU A 11 14.44 -5.76 -7.66
N VAL A 12 14.49 -6.81 -6.87
CA VAL A 12 14.32 -8.17 -7.38
C VAL A 12 12.82 -8.43 -7.55
N ALA A 13 12.43 -8.78 -8.79
CA ALA A 13 11.01 -8.90 -9.15
C ALA A 13 10.25 -9.86 -8.25
N GLY A 14 9.10 -9.41 -7.77
CA GLY A 14 8.18 -10.15 -6.91
C GLY A 14 6.74 -9.75 -7.19
N ILE A 15 5.86 -10.05 -6.23
CA ILE A 15 4.42 -9.71 -6.26
C ILE A 15 4.03 -8.96 -4.98
N GLY A 16 2.92 -8.22 -5.02
CA GLY A 16 2.32 -7.59 -3.85
C GLY A 16 3.16 -6.46 -3.22
N PRO A 17 3.52 -6.59 -1.94
CA PRO A 17 4.05 -5.48 -1.14
C PRO A 17 5.44 -5.00 -1.57
N GLY A 18 6.34 -5.88 -2.00
CA GLY A 18 7.66 -5.49 -2.49
C GLY A 18 7.61 -4.56 -3.71
N PRO A 19 6.93 -4.95 -4.80
CA PRO A 19 6.68 -4.06 -5.93
C PRO A 19 5.96 -2.77 -5.58
N PHE A 20 5.07 -2.77 -4.59
CA PHE A 20 4.41 -1.56 -4.12
C PHE A 20 5.41 -0.61 -3.43
N CYS A 21 6.28 -1.13 -2.57
CA CYS A 21 7.38 -0.37 -1.98
C CYS A 21 8.26 0.27 -3.05
N ALA A 22 8.73 -0.52 -4.04
CA ALA A 22 9.57 -0.03 -5.13
C ALA A 22 8.85 1.04 -5.98
N MET A 23 7.54 0.89 -6.20
CA MET A 23 6.72 1.89 -6.88
C MET A 23 6.69 3.21 -6.10
N LEU A 24 6.51 3.16 -4.79
CA LEU A 24 6.53 4.36 -3.95
C LEU A 24 7.88 5.08 -4.02
N LEU A 25 8.99 4.34 -3.97
CA LEU A 25 10.33 4.93 -4.09
C LEU A 25 10.55 5.57 -5.48
N ALA A 26 10.10 4.90 -6.56
CA ALA A 26 10.15 5.45 -7.91
C ALA A 26 9.28 6.70 -8.06
N ASP A 27 8.06 6.69 -7.53
CA ASP A 27 7.15 7.85 -7.51
C ASP A 27 7.79 9.06 -6.77
N MET A 28 8.61 8.79 -5.76
CA MET A 28 9.36 9.82 -5.02
C MET A 28 10.65 10.25 -5.74
N GLY A 29 10.95 9.73 -6.92
CA GLY A 29 12.06 10.17 -7.77
C GLY A 29 13.33 9.32 -7.67
N ALA A 30 13.32 8.18 -6.99
CA ALA A 30 14.43 7.24 -7.01
C ALA A 30 14.56 6.60 -8.40
N GLU A 31 15.80 6.33 -8.81
CA GLU A 31 16.09 5.50 -9.98
C GLU A 31 15.94 4.02 -9.58
N VAL A 32 14.94 3.34 -10.14
CA VAL A 32 14.68 1.94 -9.82
C VAL A 32 14.95 1.04 -11.01
N VAL A 33 15.89 0.11 -10.85
CA VAL A 33 16.14 -0.99 -11.79
C VAL A 33 15.49 -2.24 -11.21
N ARG A 34 14.55 -2.80 -11.97
CA ARG A 34 13.86 -4.03 -11.62
C ARG A 34 14.52 -5.21 -12.36
N VAL A 35 14.98 -6.18 -11.59
CA VAL A 35 15.56 -7.42 -12.05
C VAL A 35 14.44 -8.43 -12.29
N ASP A 36 14.04 -8.60 -13.54
CA ASP A 36 13.02 -9.55 -13.98
C ASP A 36 13.65 -10.85 -14.49
N ARG A 37 12.84 -11.91 -14.58
CA ARG A 37 13.25 -13.13 -15.27
C ARG A 37 13.30 -12.90 -16.78
N PRO A 38 14.16 -13.59 -17.54
CA PRO A 38 14.12 -13.54 -18.99
C PRO A 38 12.73 -13.89 -19.55
N ALA A 39 12.37 -13.32 -20.70
CA ALA A 39 11.06 -13.48 -21.32
C ALA A 39 10.71 -14.94 -21.69
N SER A 40 11.71 -15.82 -21.84
CA SER A 40 11.55 -17.26 -22.00
C SER A 40 11.00 -17.99 -20.77
N SER A 41 11.01 -17.34 -19.60
CA SER A 41 10.37 -17.86 -18.39
C SER A 41 8.88 -17.51 -18.43
N PRO A 42 7.96 -18.43 -18.03
CA PRO A 42 6.54 -18.11 -17.96
C PRO A 42 6.34 -16.87 -17.11
N ALA A 43 5.78 -15.81 -17.69
CA ALA A 43 5.36 -14.63 -16.94
C ALA A 43 4.20 -15.04 -16.05
N THR A 44 4.43 -15.06 -14.76
CA THR A 44 3.43 -15.53 -13.79
C THR A 44 2.43 -14.45 -13.40
N HIS A 45 2.73 -13.15 -13.64
CA HIS A 45 1.85 -12.05 -13.23
C HIS A 45 1.96 -10.85 -14.17
N PRO A 46 0.84 -10.13 -14.39
CA PRO A 46 0.89 -8.85 -15.10
C PRO A 46 1.75 -7.85 -14.32
N TYR A 47 2.44 -6.97 -15.05
CA TYR A 47 3.35 -5.96 -14.47
C TYR A 47 2.59 -4.77 -13.84
N VAL A 48 1.56 -5.07 -13.09
CA VAL A 48 0.90 -4.09 -12.22
C VAL A 48 1.90 -3.59 -11.18
N LEU A 49 1.80 -2.33 -10.81
CA LEU A 49 2.70 -1.65 -9.86
C LEU A 49 4.14 -1.42 -10.39
N ALA A 50 4.44 -1.72 -11.68
CA ALA A 50 5.80 -1.55 -12.22
C ALA A 50 6.09 -0.16 -12.83
N ARG A 51 5.17 0.80 -12.70
CA ARG A 51 5.33 2.16 -13.24
C ARG A 51 6.61 2.84 -12.76
N GLY A 52 7.21 3.65 -13.63
CA GLY A 52 8.36 4.49 -13.28
C GLY A 52 9.68 3.75 -13.09
N ARG A 53 9.77 2.48 -13.51
CA ARG A 53 10.97 1.63 -13.39
C ARG A 53 11.59 1.28 -14.73
N ARG A 54 12.85 0.86 -14.67
CA ARG A 54 13.53 0.22 -15.81
C ARG A 54 13.67 -1.26 -15.52
N SER A 55 13.29 -2.13 -16.46
CA SER A 55 13.37 -3.59 -16.32
C SER A 55 14.60 -4.14 -17.03
N VAL A 56 15.35 -5.00 -16.33
CA VAL A 56 16.47 -5.79 -16.86
C VAL A 56 16.16 -7.28 -16.69
N ALA A 57 16.38 -8.07 -17.71
CA ALA A 57 16.18 -9.52 -17.68
C ALA A 57 17.46 -10.23 -17.23
N VAL A 58 17.40 -10.89 -16.06
CA VAL A 58 18.53 -11.63 -15.48
C VAL A 58 18.07 -13.01 -15.02
N ASP A 59 18.74 -14.06 -15.44
CA ASP A 59 18.51 -15.40 -14.91
C ASP A 59 19.31 -15.62 -13.62
N LEU A 60 18.65 -15.47 -12.48
CA LEU A 60 19.26 -15.70 -11.16
C LEU A 60 19.64 -17.18 -10.90
N LYS A 61 19.17 -18.11 -11.72
CA LYS A 61 19.60 -19.51 -11.63
C LYS A 61 20.90 -19.78 -12.41
N HIS A 62 21.23 -18.90 -13.35
CA HIS A 62 22.51 -18.96 -14.06
C HIS A 62 23.64 -18.48 -13.15
N PRO A 63 24.81 -19.13 -13.13
CA PRO A 63 25.95 -18.72 -12.27
C PRO A 63 26.35 -17.24 -12.42
N GLY A 64 26.25 -16.67 -13.64
CA GLY A 64 26.53 -15.27 -13.90
C GLY A 64 25.45 -14.30 -13.41
N GLY A 65 24.22 -14.76 -13.19
CA GLY A 65 23.09 -13.91 -12.81
C GLY A 65 23.24 -13.25 -11.44
N ALA A 66 23.73 -14.00 -10.45
CA ALA A 66 24.04 -13.44 -9.14
C ALA A 66 25.14 -12.35 -9.24
N GLY A 67 26.14 -12.54 -10.10
CA GLY A 67 27.19 -11.56 -10.36
C GLY A 67 26.66 -10.22 -10.89
N VAL A 68 25.65 -10.27 -11.76
CA VAL A 68 24.97 -9.05 -12.26
C VAL A 68 24.30 -8.30 -11.10
N VAL A 69 23.51 -8.98 -10.26
CA VAL A 69 22.82 -8.35 -9.12
C VAL A 69 23.81 -7.82 -8.09
N LEU A 70 24.87 -8.57 -7.75
CA LEU A 70 25.91 -8.11 -6.83
C LEU A 70 26.65 -6.86 -7.35
N ARG A 71 26.86 -6.77 -8.67
CA ARG A 71 27.46 -5.57 -9.25
C ARG A 71 26.51 -4.38 -9.19
N LEU A 72 25.22 -4.57 -9.47
CA LEU A 72 24.19 -3.54 -9.29
C LEU A 72 24.15 -3.08 -7.81
N ALA A 73 24.12 -4.01 -6.85
CA ALA A 73 24.14 -3.74 -5.42
C ALA A 73 25.38 -2.92 -4.99
N GLY A 74 26.53 -3.16 -5.64
CA GLY A 74 27.77 -2.43 -5.40
C GLY A 74 27.67 -0.92 -5.65
N SER A 75 26.72 -0.47 -6.48
CA SER A 75 26.48 0.92 -6.84
C SER A 75 25.08 1.43 -6.46
N ALA A 76 24.28 0.62 -5.79
CA ALA A 76 22.95 0.95 -5.32
C ALA A 76 22.97 1.53 -3.90
N ASP A 77 21.98 2.32 -3.57
CA ASP A 77 21.69 2.72 -2.19
C ASP A 77 20.75 1.70 -1.50
N VAL A 78 19.89 1.05 -2.29
CA VAL A 78 18.87 0.12 -1.78
C VAL A 78 18.80 -1.13 -2.67
N LEU A 79 18.67 -2.30 -2.06
CA LEU A 79 18.21 -3.51 -2.73
C LEU A 79 16.95 -4.01 -2.05
N LEU A 80 15.92 -4.34 -2.83
CA LEU A 80 14.65 -4.88 -2.35
C LEU A 80 14.45 -6.30 -2.88
N GLU A 81 14.08 -7.23 -2.00
CA GLU A 81 13.67 -8.57 -2.39
C GLU A 81 12.44 -9.03 -1.58
N GLY A 82 11.69 -10.00 -2.11
CA GLY A 82 10.50 -10.55 -1.50
C GLY A 82 10.48 -12.08 -1.54
N PHE A 83 11.62 -12.72 -1.45
CA PHE A 83 11.73 -14.17 -1.39
C PHE A 83 11.41 -14.71 0.01
N ARG A 84 11.08 -15.99 0.07
CA ARG A 84 11.04 -16.71 1.33
C ARG A 84 12.43 -16.76 1.96
N PRO A 85 12.53 -16.80 3.31
CA PRO A 85 13.81 -16.87 3.99
C PRO A 85 14.76 -17.92 3.41
N GLY A 86 16.04 -17.57 3.26
CA GLY A 86 17.08 -18.43 2.73
C GLY A 86 17.13 -18.55 1.20
N VAL A 87 16.17 -18.02 0.44
CA VAL A 87 16.19 -18.09 -1.03
C VAL A 87 17.20 -17.13 -1.63
N ALA A 88 17.25 -15.88 -1.17
CA ALA A 88 18.21 -14.89 -1.63
C ALA A 88 19.66 -15.35 -1.34
N GLU A 89 19.88 -15.97 -0.18
CA GLU A 89 21.15 -16.55 0.21
C GLU A 89 21.58 -17.69 -0.73
N ARG A 90 20.66 -18.62 -1.04
CA ARG A 90 20.94 -19.72 -2.01
C ARG A 90 21.21 -19.23 -3.41
N LEU A 91 20.63 -18.09 -3.80
CA LEU A 91 20.87 -17.43 -5.08
C LEU A 91 22.18 -16.62 -5.10
N GLY A 92 22.89 -16.52 -3.97
CA GLY A 92 24.12 -15.75 -3.84
C GLY A 92 23.95 -14.23 -3.81
N ILE A 93 22.71 -13.74 -3.56
CA ILE A 93 22.36 -12.33 -3.50
C ILE A 93 21.77 -11.93 -2.12
N GLY A 94 22.00 -12.77 -1.11
CA GLY A 94 21.57 -12.49 0.27
C GLY A 94 22.30 -11.28 0.88
N PRO A 95 21.84 -10.83 2.07
CA PRO A 95 22.35 -9.62 2.71
C PRO A 95 23.87 -9.61 2.87
N ASP A 96 24.46 -10.69 3.36
CA ASP A 96 25.90 -10.76 3.63
C ASP A 96 26.72 -10.56 2.34
N ALA A 97 26.32 -11.21 1.25
CA ALA A 97 27.00 -11.08 -0.06
C ALA A 97 26.88 -9.66 -0.62
N CYS A 98 25.72 -9.03 -0.50
CA CYS A 98 25.46 -7.67 -0.97
C CYS A 98 26.19 -6.62 -0.10
N LEU A 99 26.13 -6.74 1.23
CA LEU A 99 26.78 -5.82 2.16
C LEU A 99 28.31 -5.94 2.12
N ALA A 100 28.85 -7.11 1.81
CA ALA A 100 30.28 -7.28 1.55
C ALA A 100 30.75 -6.50 0.31
N ARG A 101 29.86 -6.32 -0.71
CA ARG A 101 30.13 -5.51 -1.90
C ARG A 101 29.93 -4.03 -1.65
N ASN A 102 28.91 -3.67 -0.87
CA ASN A 102 28.57 -2.31 -0.55
C ASN A 102 28.14 -2.19 0.93
N PRO A 103 29.05 -1.85 1.82
CA PRO A 103 28.75 -1.71 3.24
C PRO A 103 27.75 -0.60 3.59
N ARG A 104 27.38 0.25 2.61
CA ARG A 104 26.39 1.33 2.76
C ARG A 104 25.01 0.94 2.27
N LEU A 105 24.85 -0.24 1.66
CA LEU A 105 23.60 -0.70 1.08
C LEU A 105 22.51 -0.88 2.15
N VAL A 106 21.33 -0.36 1.89
CA VAL A 106 20.12 -0.72 2.62
C VAL A 106 19.50 -1.95 1.94
N TYR A 107 19.41 -3.05 2.66
CA TYR A 107 18.88 -4.31 2.14
C TYR A 107 17.47 -4.53 2.68
N GLY A 108 16.42 -4.26 1.89
CA GLY A 108 15.01 -4.42 2.27
C GLY A 108 14.50 -5.83 1.95
N ARG A 109 14.01 -6.52 2.96
CA ARG A 109 13.39 -7.85 2.88
C ARG A 109 11.90 -7.75 3.15
N MET A 110 11.08 -8.15 2.18
CA MET A 110 9.61 -8.16 2.29
C MET A 110 9.10 -9.57 2.39
N THR A 111 8.52 -9.93 3.52
CA THR A 111 7.91 -11.25 3.71
C THR A 111 6.50 -11.15 4.29
N GLY A 112 5.75 -12.24 4.24
CA GLY A 112 4.46 -12.31 4.90
C GLY A 112 4.57 -12.57 6.40
N TRP A 113 5.46 -13.50 6.79
CA TRP A 113 5.58 -14.01 8.16
C TRP A 113 6.80 -13.50 8.94
N GLY A 114 7.72 -12.80 8.30
CA GLY A 114 9.04 -12.46 8.85
C GLY A 114 10.13 -13.46 8.46
N GLN A 115 11.36 -13.15 8.85
CA GLN A 115 12.53 -14.02 8.61
C GLN A 115 12.59 -15.18 9.59
N ASP A 116 11.97 -15.04 10.76
CA ASP A 116 12.00 -15.98 11.86
C ASP A 116 10.60 -16.49 12.21
N GLY A 117 10.54 -17.45 13.13
CA GLY A 117 9.31 -18.02 13.64
C GLY A 117 8.85 -19.28 12.87
N PRO A 118 7.90 -20.02 13.43
CA PRO A 118 7.49 -21.33 12.91
C PRO A 118 6.83 -21.28 11.53
N LEU A 119 6.30 -20.14 11.11
CA LEU A 119 5.64 -19.96 9.82
C LEU A 119 6.55 -19.32 8.75
N ALA A 120 7.74 -18.86 9.07
CA ALA A 120 8.63 -18.12 8.17
C ALA A 120 8.88 -18.81 6.83
N GLY A 121 9.00 -20.14 6.81
CA GLY A 121 9.19 -20.95 5.61
C GLY A 121 7.90 -21.36 4.89
N THR A 122 6.71 -21.04 5.43
CA THR A 122 5.43 -21.51 4.90
C THR A 122 4.82 -20.55 3.87
N ALA A 123 3.88 -21.06 3.08
CA ALA A 123 3.10 -20.23 2.17
C ALA A 123 2.03 -19.45 2.93
N GLY A 124 1.69 -18.27 2.42
CA GLY A 124 0.59 -17.44 2.88
C GLY A 124 0.36 -16.30 1.89
N HIS A 125 -0.79 -15.67 2.01
CA HIS A 125 -1.17 -14.45 1.29
C HIS A 125 -1.75 -13.44 2.28
N ASP A 126 -2.00 -12.23 1.83
CA ASP A 126 -2.49 -11.10 2.62
C ASP A 126 -3.47 -11.51 3.72
N ILE A 127 -4.57 -12.17 3.35
CA ILE A 127 -5.63 -12.56 4.28
C ILE A 127 -5.12 -13.44 5.43
N ASN A 128 -4.11 -14.28 5.21
CA ASN A 128 -3.54 -15.13 6.24
C ASN A 128 -2.73 -14.31 7.25
N TYR A 129 -1.96 -13.34 6.77
CA TYR A 129 -1.14 -12.45 7.59
C TYR A 129 -2.02 -11.52 8.43
N VAL A 130 -3.02 -10.89 7.80
CA VAL A 130 -3.99 -10.00 8.46
C VAL A 130 -4.84 -10.77 9.49
N ALA A 131 -5.20 -12.02 9.18
CA ALA A 131 -5.95 -12.88 10.11
C ALA A 131 -5.13 -13.22 11.36
N LEU A 132 -3.87 -13.63 11.19
CA LEU A 132 -3.01 -14.00 12.32
C LEU A 132 -2.58 -12.79 13.15
N ALA A 133 -2.44 -11.61 12.51
CA ALA A 133 -2.19 -10.34 13.21
C ALA A 133 -3.37 -9.86 14.07
N GLY A 134 -4.54 -10.51 13.97
CA GLY A 134 -5.76 -10.08 14.66
C GLY A 134 -6.50 -8.93 13.98
N ALA A 135 -5.95 -8.37 12.89
CA ALA A 135 -6.53 -7.23 12.20
C ALA A 135 -7.78 -7.58 11.36
N LEU A 136 -7.91 -8.82 10.90
CA LEU A 136 -9.09 -9.25 10.14
C LEU A 136 -10.34 -9.41 11.02
N HIS A 137 -10.17 -9.84 12.27
CA HIS A 137 -11.28 -10.16 13.17
C HIS A 137 -12.28 -9.00 13.34
N PRO A 138 -11.89 -7.73 13.58
CA PRO A 138 -12.82 -6.62 13.79
C PRO A 138 -13.45 -6.06 12.51
N ILE A 139 -13.00 -6.49 11.32
CA ILE A 139 -13.50 -5.95 10.05
C ILE A 139 -14.72 -6.75 9.57
N GLY A 140 -15.86 -6.07 9.45
CA GLY A 140 -17.12 -6.67 9.00
C GLY A 140 -18.32 -6.19 9.81
N ARG A 141 -19.46 -6.87 9.63
CA ARG A 141 -20.71 -6.52 10.29
C ARG A 141 -20.93 -7.38 11.54
N ALA A 142 -21.72 -6.84 12.49
CA ALA A 142 -22.14 -7.58 13.68
C ALA A 142 -22.84 -8.88 13.29
N GLY A 143 -22.48 -10.01 13.95
CA GLY A 143 -23.09 -11.32 13.73
C GLY A 143 -22.68 -12.02 12.43
N GLU A 144 -21.89 -11.38 11.56
CA GLU A 144 -21.42 -11.98 10.30
C GLU A 144 -19.94 -12.42 10.40
N ALA A 145 -19.47 -13.18 9.41
CA ALA A 145 -18.06 -13.51 9.28
C ALA A 145 -17.21 -12.24 9.00
N PRO A 146 -15.91 -12.24 9.39
CA PRO A 146 -15.00 -11.17 9.00
C PRO A 146 -14.95 -10.98 7.49
N VAL A 147 -14.85 -9.73 7.04
CA VAL A 147 -14.79 -9.38 5.61
C VAL A 147 -13.36 -9.02 5.23
N PRO A 148 -12.75 -9.68 4.22
CA PRO A 148 -11.43 -9.31 3.73
C PRO A 148 -11.40 -7.86 3.23
N PRO A 149 -10.49 -7.00 3.73
CA PRO A 149 -10.41 -5.58 3.35
C PRO A 149 -9.61 -5.37 2.04
N LEU A 150 -9.73 -6.27 1.07
CA LEU A 150 -8.78 -6.40 -0.04
C LEU A 150 -7.38 -6.68 0.53
N ASN A 151 -6.32 -6.38 -0.23
CA ASN A 151 -4.95 -6.42 0.28
C ASN A 151 -4.42 -5.02 0.67
N LEU A 152 -5.34 -4.11 1.06
CA LEU A 152 -4.99 -2.74 1.43
C LEU A 152 -4.35 -2.66 2.81
N VAL A 153 -4.84 -3.45 3.77
CA VAL A 153 -4.36 -3.44 5.16
C VAL A 153 -3.06 -4.22 5.30
N GLY A 154 -2.99 -5.41 4.74
CA GLY A 154 -1.81 -6.28 4.83
C GLY A 154 -0.72 -5.88 3.85
N ASP A 155 -0.82 -6.36 2.59
CA ASP A 155 0.25 -6.17 1.59
C ASP A 155 0.67 -4.72 1.41
N PHE A 156 -0.29 -3.78 1.33
CA PHE A 156 0.05 -2.40 1.00
C PHE A 156 0.29 -1.53 2.24
N GLY A 157 -0.62 -1.50 3.22
CA GLY A 157 -0.46 -0.70 4.44
C GLY A 157 0.61 -1.25 5.36
N GLY A 158 0.42 -2.48 5.83
CA GLY A 158 1.33 -3.15 6.76
C GLY A 158 2.63 -3.66 6.11
N GLY A 159 2.61 -3.97 4.82
CA GLY A 159 3.78 -4.48 4.10
C GLY A 159 4.56 -3.39 3.37
N GLY A 160 4.13 -3.07 2.14
CA GLY A 160 4.92 -2.25 1.22
C GLY A 160 5.16 -0.82 1.69
N LEU A 161 4.15 -0.17 2.31
CA LEU A 161 4.34 1.19 2.86
C LEU A 161 5.27 1.17 4.08
N LEU A 162 5.14 0.16 4.96
CA LEU A 162 6.03 0.01 6.12
C LEU A 162 7.48 -0.27 5.68
N LEU A 163 7.68 -1.13 4.67
CA LEU A 163 9.02 -1.35 4.10
C LEU A 163 9.59 -0.04 3.52
N ALA A 164 8.79 0.73 2.77
CA ALA A 164 9.23 2.01 2.21
C ALA A 164 9.64 3.00 3.31
N PHE A 165 8.88 3.08 4.41
CA PHE A 165 9.24 3.87 5.58
C PHE A 165 10.56 3.39 6.21
N GLY A 166 10.70 2.07 6.43
CA GLY A 166 11.92 1.48 6.99
C GLY A 166 13.15 1.74 6.12
N VAL A 167 13.00 1.61 4.79
CA VAL A 167 14.07 1.92 3.83
C VAL A 167 14.50 3.38 3.91
N VAL A 168 13.56 4.33 3.97
CA VAL A 168 13.90 5.76 4.09
C VAL A 168 14.59 6.06 5.41
N CYS A 169 14.14 5.46 6.53
CA CYS A 169 14.82 5.57 7.83
C CYS A 169 16.26 5.03 7.76
N ALA A 170 16.46 3.86 7.15
CA ALA A 170 17.77 3.25 7.01
C ALA A 170 18.69 4.06 6.07
N LEU A 171 18.16 4.66 5.00
CA LEU A 171 18.91 5.57 4.13
C LEU A 171 19.36 6.83 4.87
N LEU A 172 18.49 7.39 5.71
CA LEU A 172 18.81 8.56 6.53
C LEU A 172 19.92 8.24 7.54
N GLU A 173 19.83 7.10 8.19
CA GLU A 173 20.84 6.60 9.12
C GLU A 173 22.19 6.36 8.41
N ALA A 174 22.16 5.65 7.27
CA ALA A 174 23.37 5.35 6.48
C ALA A 174 24.08 6.60 5.93
N ARG A 175 23.37 7.69 5.70
CA ARG A 175 23.99 8.99 5.34
C ARG A 175 24.83 9.55 6.49
N GLY A 176 24.42 9.33 7.72
CA GLY A 176 25.15 9.77 8.92
C GLY A 176 26.29 8.84 9.31
N SER A 177 26.03 7.54 9.39
CA SER A 177 26.99 6.53 9.85
C SER A 177 27.97 6.04 8.78
N GLY A 178 27.58 6.17 7.50
CA GLY A 178 28.31 5.55 6.38
C GLY A 178 28.07 4.04 6.25
N ARG A 179 27.13 3.45 6.98
CA ARG A 179 26.85 2.03 7.02
C ARG A 179 25.39 1.74 6.68
N GLY A 180 25.17 0.80 5.78
CA GLY A 180 23.84 0.24 5.50
C GLY A 180 23.43 -0.83 6.51
N GLN A 181 22.24 -1.35 6.33
CA GLN A 181 21.66 -2.38 7.20
C GLN A 181 20.58 -3.18 6.48
N VAL A 182 20.20 -4.29 7.08
CA VAL A 182 19.02 -5.06 6.67
C VAL A 182 17.77 -4.43 7.29
N VAL A 183 16.74 -4.27 6.49
CA VAL A 183 15.38 -3.91 6.93
C VAL A 183 14.50 -5.12 6.68
N ASP A 184 14.15 -5.83 7.74
CA ASP A 184 13.17 -6.92 7.70
C ASP A 184 11.77 -6.34 7.94
N ALA A 185 10.89 -6.49 6.95
CA ALA A 185 9.52 -6.04 7.03
C ALA A 185 8.58 -7.22 6.75
N ALA A 186 7.81 -7.59 7.76
CA ALA A 186 6.79 -8.61 7.64
C ALA A 186 5.39 -7.99 7.54
N VAL A 187 4.56 -8.50 6.62
CA VAL A 187 3.15 -8.07 6.51
C VAL A 187 2.42 -8.30 7.83
N LEU A 188 2.70 -9.41 8.51
CA LEU A 188 2.17 -9.74 9.84
C LEU A 188 2.43 -8.63 10.87
N ASP A 189 3.68 -8.21 10.98
CA ASP A 189 4.11 -7.21 11.97
C ASP A 189 3.47 -5.84 11.67
N GLY A 190 3.44 -5.47 10.39
CA GLY A 190 2.82 -4.22 9.98
C GLY A 190 1.31 -4.20 10.16
N ALA A 191 0.61 -5.31 9.87
CA ALA A 191 -0.81 -5.43 10.15
C ALA A 191 -1.11 -5.34 11.65
N ALA A 192 -0.27 -5.95 12.49
CA ALA A 192 -0.38 -5.84 13.95
C ALA A 192 -0.11 -4.40 14.43
N LEU A 193 0.89 -3.71 13.86
CA LEU A 193 1.20 -2.32 14.16
C LEU A 193 0.02 -1.38 13.85
N LEU A 194 -0.69 -1.61 12.75
CA LEU A 194 -1.89 -0.84 12.39
C LEU A 194 -3.03 -0.99 13.41
N MET A 195 -3.02 -2.06 14.21
CA MET A 195 -4.02 -2.30 15.27
C MET A 195 -3.69 -1.60 16.60
N THR A 196 -2.59 -0.86 16.70
CA THR A 196 -2.14 -0.21 17.95
C THR A 196 -3.26 0.60 18.61
N LEU A 197 -3.96 1.47 17.85
CA LEU A 197 -5.06 2.28 18.40
C LEU A 197 -6.13 1.43 19.08
N PHE A 198 -6.50 0.31 18.46
CA PHE A 198 -7.59 -0.53 18.98
C PHE A 198 -7.17 -1.31 20.23
N HIS A 199 -5.90 -1.71 20.31
CA HIS A 199 -5.33 -2.29 21.54
C HIS A 199 -5.32 -1.27 22.69
N GLU A 200 -4.91 -0.03 22.42
CA GLU A 200 -4.92 1.05 23.41
C GLU A 200 -6.36 1.39 23.88
N LEU A 201 -7.30 1.50 22.95
CA LEU A 201 -8.70 1.73 23.29
C LEU A 201 -9.31 0.59 24.10
N ALA A 202 -8.97 -0.66 23.78
CA ALA A 202 -9.42 -1.81 24.56
C ALA A 202 -8.82 -1.83 25.97
N ALA A 203 -7.56 -1.46 26.12
CA ALA A 203 -6.89 -1.39 27.42
C ALA A 203 -7.54 -0.38 28.38
N VAL A 204 -8.15 0.69 27.85
CA VAL A 204 -8.88 1.70 28.65
C VAL A 204 -10.40 1.49 28.65
N GLY A 205 -10.89 0.35 28.12
CA GLY A 205 -12.32 0.01 28.13
C GLY A 205 -13.19 0.75 27.12
N LEU A 206 -12.59 1.41 26.12
CA LEU A 206 -13.30 2.16 25.08
C LEU A 206 -13.47 1.36 23.79
N TRP A 207 -13.00 0.11 23.72
CA TRP A 207 -13.15 -0.80 22.59
C TRP A 207 -13.52 -2.20 23.08
N ARG A 208 -14.51 -2.80 22.43
CA ARG A 208 -14.89 -4.21 22.60
C ARG A 208 -14.43 -5.01 21.39
N TRP A 209 -13.94 -6.23 21.60
CA TRP A 209 -13.51 -7.08 20.48
C TRP A 209 -14.67 -7.69 19.68
N GLU A 210 -15.92 -7.31 20.01
CA GLU A 210 -17.11 -7.65 19.22
C GLU A 210 -17.17 -6.76 17.99
N ARG A 211 -17.27 -7.39 16.82
CA ARG A 211 -17.33 -6.72 15.52
C ARG A 211 -18.65 -5.95 15.35
N GLY A 212 -18.58 -4.72 14.83
CA GLY A 212 -19.75 -3.89 14.57
C GLY A 212 -20.45 -3.40 15.83
N ALA A 213 -19.72 -3.31 16.96
CA ALA A 213 -20.25 -2.87 18.25
C ALA A 213 -19.58 -1.60 18.78
N ASN A 214 -18.67 -1.01 18.02
CA ASN A 214 -17.82 0.08 18.45
C ASN A 214 -18.02 1.34 17.58
N LEU A 215 -17.30 2.40 17.97
CA LEU A 215 -17.41 3.70 17.34
C LEU A 215 -16.94 3.72 15.89
N LEU A 216 -15.86 2.99 15.56
CA LEU A 216 -15.15 3.07 14.27
C LEU A 216 -15.31 1.83 13.37
N ASP A 217 -16.03 0.81 13.82
CA ASP A 217 -16.22 -0.45 13.08
C ASP A 217 -17.61 -0.57 12.42
N GLY A 218 -18.34 0.56 12.36
CA GLY A 218 -19.69 0.60 11.85
C GLY A 218 -20.76 0.26 12.89
N GLY A 219 -20.43 0.08 14.17
CA GLY A 219 -21.38 -0.04 15.26
C GLY A 219 -22.16 1.25 15.51
N ALA A 220 -21.47 2.39 15.53
CA ALA A 220 -22.12 3.69 15.67
C ALA A 220 -22.91 4.08 14.41
N PRO A 221 -24.17 4.51 14.53
CA PRO A 221 -25.00 4.93 13.38
C PRO A 221 -24.43 6.15 12.65
N PHE A 222 -23.77 7.03 13.36
CA PHE A 222 -23.13 8.23 12.82
C PHE A 222 -21.70 7.99 12.32
N TYR A 223 -21.27 6.71 12.24
CA TYR A 223 -20.06 6.25 11.58
C TYR A 223 -20.36 4.98 10.80
N GLY A 224 -20.89 5.12 9.59
CA GLY A 224 -21.37 3.99 8.82
C GLY A 224 -21.70 4.31 7.37
N VAL A 225 -22.17 3.30 6.67
CA VAL A 225 -22.57 3.38 5.25
C VAL A 225 -24.07 3.09 5.16
N TYR A 226 -24.77 3.88 4.31
CA TYR A 226 -26.21 3.78 4.12
C TYR A 226 -26.57 3.77 2.63
N GLU A 227 -27.54 2.93 2.28
CA GLU A 227 -28.10 2.84 0.96
C GLU A 227 -29.06 3.99 0.65
N THR A 228 -28.98 4.54 -0.54
CA THR A 228 -29.82 5.61 -1.06
C THR A 228 -30.93 5.09 -1.97
N SER A 229 -31.89 5.93 -2.34
CA SER A 229 -33.08 5.52 -3.13
C SER A 229 -32.74 4.98 -4.53
N ASP A 230 -31.59 5.35 -5.06
CA ASP A 230 -31.08 4.97 -6.38
C ASP A 230 -30.14 3.75 -6.35
N GLY A 231 -30.04 3.05 -5.20
CA GLY A 231 -29.16 1.89 -5.02
C GLY A 231 -27.68 2.26 -4.85
N GLY A 232 -27.35 3.56 -4.78
CA GLY A 232 -26.04 4.06 -4.38
C GLY A 232 -25.85 4.00 -2.87
N TYR A 233 -24.70 4.50 -2.41
CA TYR A 233 -24.38 4.56 -0.99
C TYR A 233 -23.78 5.90 -0.61
N VAL A 234 -24.06 6.34 0.62
CA VAL A 234 -23.37 7.44 1.29
C VAL A 234 -22.68 6.93 2.54
N SER A 235 -21.52 7.50 2.85
CA SER A 235 -20.85 7.32 4.14
C SER A 235 -21.16 8.49 5.06
N VAL A 236 -21.29 8.19 6.33
CA VAL A 236 -21.49 9.15 7.42
C VAL A 236 -20.35 8.97 8.41
N GLY A 237 -19.73 10.07 8.88
CA GLY A 237 -18.61 10.03 9.81
C GLY A 237 -18.69 11.16 10.85
N ALA A 238 -19.88 11.52 11.34
CA ALA A 238 -20.13 12.67 12.21
C ALA A 238 -19.92 12.33 13.70
N LEU A 239 -18.66 12.16 14.11
CA LEU A 239 -18.28 11.72 15.46
C LEU A 239 -18.47 12.80 16.51
N GLU A 240 -17.99 14.02 16.25
CA GLU A 240 -18.03 15.13 17.18
C GLU A 240 -19.44 15.71 17.29
N PRO A 241 -19.85 16.22 18.48
CA PRO A 241 -21.20 16.73 18.69
C PRO A 241 -21.61 17.85 17.73
N GLY A 242 -20.66 18.67 17.29
CA GLY A 242 -20.89 19.74 16.32
C GLY A 242 -21.26 19.22 14.94
N PHE A 243 -20.55 18.21 14.46
CA PHE A 243 -20.80 17.55 13.17
C PHE A 243 -22.04 16.68 13.23
N TYR A 244 -22.27 15.99 14.33
CA TYR A 244 -23.48 15.21 14.56
C TYR A 244 -24.75 16.08 14.51
N ARG A 245 -24.73 17.26 15.11
CA ARG A 245 -25.84 18.21 15.03
C ARG A 245 -26.12 18.62 13.58
N GLN A 246 -25.07 18.99 12.82
CA GLN A 246 -25.23 19.33 11.41
C GLN A 246 -25.75 18.15 10.57
N LEU A 247 -25.30 16.93 10.88
CA LEU A 247 -25.86 15.73 10.24
C LEU A 247 -27.36 15.61 10.50
N LEU A 248 -27.81 15.76 11.74
CA LEU A 248 -29.23 15.71 12.09
C LEU A 248 -30.04 16.80 11.38
N GLU A 249 -29.51 18.01 11.25
CA GLU A 249 -30.12 19.09 10.48
C GLU A 249 -30.29 18.69 9.00
N ARG A 250 -29.25 18.12 8.36
CA ARG A 250 -29.32 17.67 6.96
C ARG A 250 -30.27 16.49 6.78
N LEU A 251 -30.36 15.61 7.76
CA LEU A 251 -31.31 14.49 7.76
C LEU A 251 -32.75 14.93 8.08
N GLY A 252 -32.97 16.16 8.52
CA GLY A 252 -34.29 16.64 8.98
C GLY A 252 -34.72 16.03 10.32
N LEU A 253 -33.76 15.62 11.13
CA LEU A 253 -33.98 14.96 12.44
C LEU A 253 -33.65 15.85 13.65
N ALA A 254 -33.20 17.09 13.42
CA ALA A 254 -32.77 17.98 14.52
C ALA A 254 -33.86 18.27 15.58
N GLU A 255 -35.13 18.30 15.15
CA GLU A 255 -36.28 18.58 16.03
C GLU A 255 -36.99 17.30 16.52
N ALA A 256 -36.46 16.11 16.20
CA ALA A 256 -37.06 14.83 16.60
C ALA A 256 -36.81 14.58 18.10
N ARG A 257 -37.86 14.73 18.93
CA ARG A 257 -37.77 14.61 20.40
C ARG A 257 -37.58 13.17 20.90
N ASP A 258 -37.91 12.20 20.07
CA ASP A 258 -37.83 10.76 20.35
C ASP A 258 -36.50 10.14 19.88
N LEU A 259 -35.58 10.93 19.30
CA LEU A 259 -34.33 10.44 18.82
C LEU A 259 -33.39 10.00 19.97
N PRO A 260 -32.79 8.78 19.88
CA PRO A 260 -31.78 8.34 20.83
C PRO A 260 -30.62 9.32 20.96
N ALA A 261 -30.06 9.49 22.14
CA ALA A 261 -28.87 10.30 22.32
C ALA A 261 -27.68 9.65 21.58
N GLN A 262 -26.78 10.48 21.05
CA GLN A 262 -25.57 9.99 20.30
C GLN A 262 -24.75 9.00 21.13
N ALA A 263 -24.61 9.23 22.45
CA ALA A 263 -23.81 8.40 23.33
C ALA A 263 -24.53 7.13 23.83
N ASP A 264 -25.83 6.98 23.55
CA ASP A 264 -26.63 5.84 24.01
C ASP A 264 -26.41 4.63 23.11
N GLN A 265 -25.34 3.87 23.40
CA GLN A 265 -24.94 2.71 22.62
C GLN A 265 -26.00 1.60 22.57
N GLU A 266 -26.82 1.46 23.61
CA GLU A 266 -27.87 0.43 23.65
C GLU A 266 -28.96 0.73 22.62
N ARG A 267 -29.20 1.98 22.30
CA ARG A 267 -30.16 2.41 21.28
C ARG A 267 -29.56 2.75 19.92
N TRP A 268 -28.28 2.47 19.68
CA TRP A 268 -27.68 2.64 18.34
C TRP A 268 -28.40 1.83 17.24
N PRO A 269 -28.90 0.61 17.45
CA PRO A 269 -29.68 -0.10 16.42
C PRO A 269 -30.93 0.70 15.98
N GLU A 270 -31.68 1.27 16.91
CA GLU A 270 -32.86 2.09 16.62
C GLU A 270 -32.47 3.37 15.83
N LEU A 271 -31.43 4.05 16.26
CA LEU A 271 -30.90 5.23 15.57
C LEU A 271 -30.43 4.91 14.15
N ARG A 272 -29.82 3.76 13.96
CA ARG A 272 -29.39 3.26 12.64
C ARG A 272 -30.56 3.03 11.71
N GLU A 273 -31.63 2.40 12.16
CA GLU A 273 -32.85 2.20 11.39
C GLU A 273 -33.47 3.55 10.98
N ARG A 274 -33.47 4.50 11.89
CA ARG A 274 -33.97 5.85 11.62
C ARG A 274 -33.16 6.56 10.54
N PHE A 275 -31.83 6.53 10.64
CA PHE A 275 -30.94 7.09 9.60
C PHE A 275 -31.13 6.39 8.27
N ALA A 276 -31.17 5.06 8.26
CA ALA A 276 -31.37 4.28 7.06
C ALA A 276 -32.69 4.61 6.35
N ALA A 277 -33.78 4.74 7.10
CA ALA A 277 -35.10 5.11 6.56
C ALA A 277 -35.07 6.50 5.91
N VAL A 278 -34.46 7.48 6.56
CA VAL A 278 -34.36 8.84 6.02
C VAL A 278 -33.45 8.90 4.80
N ILE A 279 -32.28 8.25 4.88
CA ILE A 279 -31.28 8.29 3.77
C ILE A 279 -31.83 7.59 2.53
N ARG A 280 -32.59 6.51 2.69
CA ARG A 280 -33.21 5.79 1.57
C ARG A 280 -34.28 6.60 0.84
N ALA A 281 -34.75 7.71 1.40
CA ALA A 281 -35.77 8.54 0.76
C ALA A 281 -35.26 9.43 -0.38
N ARG A 282 -33.94 9.55 -0.54
CA ARG A 282 -33.32 10.42 -1.56
C ARG A 282 -32.19 9.71 -2.27
N SER A 283 -31.85 10.18 -3.48
CA SER A 283 -30.71 9.70 -4.26
C SER A 283 -29.37 10.12 -3.64
N ARG A 284 -28.29 9.41 -3.99
CA ARG A 284 -26.93 9.74 -3.58
C ARG A 284 -26.55 11.18 -3.90
N ASP A 285 -26.87 11.63 -5.12
CA ASP A 285 -26.54 12.98 -5.56
C ASP A 285 -27.34 14.06 -4.83
N GLU A 286 -28.59 13.79 -4.45
CA GLU A 286 -29.37 14.70 -3.62
C GLU A 286 -28.74 14.85 -2.23
N TRP A 287 -28.29 13.76 -1.60
CA TRP A 287 -27.61 13.81 -0.33
C TRP A 287 -26.28 14.59 -0.41
N CYS A 288 -25.51 14.39 -1.47
CA CYS A 288 -24.27 15.13 -1.71
C CYS A 288 -24.52 16.64 -1.77
N ARG A 289 -25.54 17.07 -2.55
CA ARG A 289 -25.92 18.49 -2.63
C ARG A 289 -26.39 19.06 -1.29
N LEU A 290 -27.13 18.29 -0.51
CA LEU A 290 -27.59 18.72 0.83
C LEU A 290 -26.43 18.85 1.82
N ALA A 291 -25.37 18.07 1.67
CA ALA A 291 -24.18 18.11 2.52
C ALA A 291 -23.19 19.22 2.13
N GLU A 292 -23.31 19.80 0.93
CA GLU A 292 -22.41 20.87 0.47
C GLU A 292 -22.39 22.07 1.43
N GLY A 293 -21.17 22.62 1.64
CA GLY A 293 -20.96 23.84 2.41
C GLY A 293 -21.15 23.69 3.92
N GLY A 294 -21.15 22.46 4.45
CA GLY A 294 -21.26 22.18 5.88
C GLY A 294 -20.37 21.03 6.32
N ASP A 295 -20.36 20.80 7.65
CA ASP A 295 -19.55 19.78 8.31
C ASP A 295 -20.42 18.59 8.79
N ALA A 296 -21.39 18.17 7.98
CA ALA A 296 -22.25 17.01 8.30
C ALA A 296 -21.50 15.66 8.16
N CYS A 297 -20.27 15.66 7.72
CA CYS A 297 -19.44 14.47 7.47
C CYS A 297 -20.16 13.39 6.66
N LEU A 298 -20.90 13.82 5.62
CA LEU A 298 -21.63 12.95 4.71
C LEU A 298 -21.00 13.05 3.30
N THR A 299 -20.59 11.91 2.73
CA THR A 299 -19.96 11.85 1.41
C THR A 299 -20.47 10.66 0.60
N PRO A 300 -20.43 10.71 -0.75
CA PRO A 300 -20.79 9.57 -1.57
C PRO A 300 -19.77 8.44 -1.43
N VAL A 301 -20.22 7.21 -1.45
CA VAL A 301 -19.35 6.05 -1.68
C VAL A 301 -19.22 5.88 -3.20
N LEU A 302 -18.06 6.26 -3.72
CA LEU A 302 -17.77 6.20 -5.15
C LEU A 302 -17.11 4.87 -5.52
N SER A 303 -17.45 4.35 -6.67
CA SER A 303 -16.68 3.28 -7.29
C SER A 303 -15.29 3.79 -7.74
N PRO A 304 -14.29 2.90 -7.95
CA PRO A 304 -13.00 3.29 -8.51
C PRO A 304 -13.10 3.96 -9.89
N ALA A 305 -14.16 3.68 -10.66
CA ALA A 305 -14.42 4.31 -11.95
C ALA A 305 -14.96 5.75 -11.81
N GLU A 306 -15.75 6.02 -10.78
CA GLU A 306 -16.34 7.34 -10.52
C GLU A 306 -15.35 8.29 -9.81
N ALA A 307 -14.50 7.74 -8.94
CA ALA A 307 -13.62 8.55 -8.10
C ALA A 307 -12.74 9.57 -8.87
N PRO A 308 -12.16 9.25 -10.05
CA PRO A 308 -11.39 10.22 -10.83
C PRO A 308 -12.19 11.42 -11.31
N ALA A 309 -13.50 11.24 -11.55
CA ALA A 309 -14.38 12.28 -12.06
C ALA A 309 -14.91 13.23 -10.97
N HIS A 310 -14.78 12.86 -9.70
CA HIS A 310 -15.27 13.68 -8.59
C HIS A 310 -14.59 15.05 -8.55
N PRO A 311 -15.34 16.17 -8.42
CA PRO A 311 -14.79 17.53 -8.50
C PRO A 311 -13.60 17.79 -7.57
N HIS A 312 -13.68 17.35 -6.32
CA HIS A 312 -12.58 17.48 -5.35
C HIS A 312 -11.32 16.72 -5.81
N ASN A 313 -11.47 15.49 -6.29
CA ASN A 313 -10.36 14.67 -6.75
C ASN A 313 -9.69 15.26 -8.00
N ARG A 314 -10.48 15.81 -8.92
CA ARG A 314 -10.00 16.52 -10.10
C ARG A 314 -9.21 17.76 -9.72
N GLN A 315 -9.80 18.64 -8.90
CA GLN A 315 -9.15 19.89 -8.48
C GLN A 315 -7.86 19.61 -7.70
N ARG A 316 -7.90 18.59 -6.84
CA ARG A 316 -6.72 18.16 -6.10
C ARG A 316 -5.70 17.43 -6.98
N GLY A 317 -6.07 16.92 -8.17
CA GLY A 317 -5.21 16.07 -9.00
C GLY A 317 -4.83 14.77 -8.28
N THR A 318 -5.82 14.12 -7.64
CA THR A 318 -5.63 12.84 -6.94
C THR A 318 -5.34 11.70 -7.92
N PHE A 319 -5.78 11.86 -9.16
CA PHE A 319 -5.53 10.93 -10.25
C PHE A 319 -4.81 11.65 -11.39
N VAL A 320 -4.03 10.90 -12.15
CA VAL A 320 -3.40 11.32 -13.41
C VAL A 320 -3.94 10.47 -14.56
N ASP A 321 -4.15 11.10 -15.71
CA ASP A 321 -4.55 10.37 -16.91
C ASP A 321 -3.35 9.65 -17.52
N THR A 322 -3.54 8.38 -17.88
CA THR A 322 -2.57 7.57 -18.63
C THR A 322 -3.26 6.95 -19.84
N PRO A 323 -2.51 6.44 -20.83
CA PRO A 323 -3.10 5.75 -21.98
C PRO A 323 -4.05 4.60 -21.60
N GLU A 324 -3.81 3.96 -20.45
CA GLU A 324 -4.61 2.85 -19.92
C GLU A 324 -5.78 3.32 -19.03
N GLY A 325 -5.96 4.63 -18.88
CA GLY A 325 -6.97 5.26 -18.04
C GLY A 325 -6.43 5.93 -16.78
N PRO A 326 -7.30 6.54 -15.96
CA PRO A 326 -6.89 7.26 -14.77
C PRO A 326 -6.17 6.36 -13.77
N ARG A 327 -5.05 6.84 -13.21
CA ARG A 327 -4.26 6.17 -12.18
C ARG A 327 -4.06 7.09 -10.98
N PRO A 328 -3.91 6.56 -9.75
CA PRO A 328 -3.55 7.38 -8.60
C PRO A 328 -2.23 8.13 -8.85
N ALA A 329 -2.24 9.43 -8.57
CA ALA A 329 -1.05 10.28 -8.64
C ALA A 329 -0.04 9.90 -7.55
N PRO A 330 1.26 10.23 -7.72
CA PRO A 330 2.24 10.12 -6.64
C PRO A 330 1.80 10.90 -5.39
N ALA A 331 1.92 10.24 -4.24
CA ALA A 331 1.62 10.82 -2.93
C ALA A 331 2.66 10.34 -1.90
N PRO A 332 3.00 11.18 -0.87
CA PRO A 332 2.50 12.53 -0.61
C PRO A 332 3.02 13.59 -1.57
N ARG A 333 2.49 14.83 -1.48
CA ARG A 333 2.94 15.97 -2.29
C ARG A 333 3.96 16.80 -1.53
N PHE A 334 5.00 17.18 -2.22
CA PHE A 334 6.09 18.00 -1.65
C PHE A 334 6.05 19.41 -2.24
N SER A 335 6.12 20.43 -1.39
CA SER A 335 6.03 21.82 -1.80
C SER A 335 7.26 22.30 -2.60
N ARG A 336 8.44 21.75 -2.33
CA ARG A 336 9.72 22.17 -2.93
C ARG A 336 10.28 21.16 -3.93
N THR A 337 10.01 19.86 -3.73
CA THR A 337 10.50 18.76 -4.57
C THR A 337 9.29 17.95 -5.10
N PRO A 338 8.46 18.54 -5.98
CA PRO A 338 7.27 17.86 -6.50
C PRO A 338 7.68 16.63 -7.29
N CYS A 339 6.92 15.57 -7.13
CA CYS A 339 7.10 14.34 -7.89
C CYS A 339 6.60 14.53 -9.33
N ALA A 340 7.32 13.96 -10.29
CA ALA A 340 6.86 13.91 -11.68
C ALA A 340 5.73 12.87 -11.84
N PRO A 341 4.84 13.02 -12.83
CA PRO A 341 3.96 11.94 -13.23
C PRO A 341 4.77 10.67 -13.51
N PRO A 342 4.31 9.50 -13.06
CA PRO A 342 5.04 8.26 -13.25
C PRO A 342 5.09 7.88 -14.73
N GLY A 343 6.25 7.33 -15.17
CA GLY A 343 6.37 6.71 -16.47
C GLY A 343 5.54 5.42 -16.58
N PRO A 344 5.36 4.88 -17.79
CA PRO A 344 4.65 3.63 -18.01
C PRO A 344 5.34 2.46 -17.31
N ALA A 345 4.61 1.37 -17.12
CA ALA A 345 5.20 0.11 -16.68
C ALA A 345 6.00 -0.51 -17.83
N PRO A 346 7.25 -0.96 -17.62
CA PRO A 346 8.04 -1.62 -18.65
C PRO A 346 7.58 -3.06 -18.88
N VAL A 347 7.86 -3.59 -20.06
CA VAL A 347 7.86 -5.05 -20.24
C VAL A 347 9.19 -5.65 -19.73
N PRO A 348 9.22 -6.93 -19.33
CA PRO A 348 10.44 -7.58 -18.83
C PRO A 348 11.61 -7.46 -19.79
N GLY A 349 12.76 -7.04 -19.27
CA GLY A 349 13.97 -6.92 -20.05
C GLY A 349 14.01 -5.74 -21.03
N GLN A 350 12.97 -4.92 -21.08
CA GLN A 350 12.85 -3.79 -22.03
C GLN A 350 14.09 -2.88 -22.03
N HIS A 351 14.75 -2.76 -20.90
CA HIS A 351 15.83 -1.82 -20.71
C HIS A 351 17.16 -2.52 -20.37
N THR A 352 17.29 -3.84 -20.61
CA THR A 352 18.44 -4.63 -20.16
C THR A 352 19.77 -3.95 -20.49
N ASP A 353 20.04 -3.69 -21.76
CA ASP A 353 21.34 -3.12 -22.18
C ASP A 353 21.52 -1.68 -21.69
N ALA A 354 20.53 -0.83 -21.92
CA ALA A 354 20.63 0.59 -21.56
C ALA A 354 20.75 0.79 -20.04
N ALA A 355 19.95 0.07 -19.26
CA ALA A 355 19.99 0.21 -17.80
C ALA A 355 21.29 -0.36 -17.23
N LEU A 356 21.77 -1.51 -17.70
CA LEU A 356 23.02 -2.07 -17.22
C LEU A 356 24.23 -1.23 -17.65
N ALA A 357 24.23 -0.65 -18.86
CA ALA A 357 25.28 0.27 -19.29
C ALA A 357 25.34 1.52 -18.42
N ASP A 358 24.18 2.16 -18.09
CA ASP A 358 24.12 3.31 -17.19
C ASP A 358 24.57 2.96 -15.75
N TRP A 359 24.53 1.67 -15.41
CA TRP A 359 25.01 1.14 -14.12
C TRP A 359 26.44 0.59 -14.22
N GLY A 360 27.16 0.90 -15.30
CA GLY A 360 28.61 0.71 -15.43
C GLY A 360 29.04 -0.61 -16.06
N PHE A 361 28.15 -1.34 -16.72
CA PHE A 361 28.53 -2.50 -17.52
C PHE A 361 29.02 -2.04 -18.90
N THR A 362 30.12 -2.61 -19.38
CA THR A 362 30.63 -2.36 -20.73
C THR A 362 29.86 -3.16 -21.80
N ALA A 363 29.93 -2.70 -23.04
CA ALA A 363 29.28 -3.44 -24.14
C ALA A 363 29.82 -4.86 -24.29
N GLU A 364 31.12 -5.06 -24.06
CA GLU A 364 31.76 -6.38 -24.10
C GLU A 364 31.26 -7.31 -23.01
N GLU A 365 31.13 -6.80 -21.78
CA GLU A 365 30.54 -7.53 -20.63
C GLU A 365 29.09 -7.93 -20.91
N LEU A 366 28.28 -7.01 -21.46
CA LEU A 366 26.89 -7.29 -21.80
C LEU A 366 26.80 -8.37 -22.89
N ALA A 367 27.65 -8.31 -23.92
CA ALA A 367 27.69 -9.34 -24.95
C ALA A 367 28.05 -10.71 -24.37
N GLY A 368 29.07 -10.77 -23.52
CA GLY A 368 29.48 -12.03 -22.87
C GLY A 368 28.41 -12.60 -21.93
N LEU A 369 27.72 -11.76 -21.15
CA LEU A 369 26.63 -12.19 -20.28
C LEU A 369 25.43 -12.71 -21.07
N ARG A 370 25.14 -12.12 -22.23
CA ARG A 370 24.06 -12.54 -23.12
C ARG A 370 24.43 -13.87 -23.83
N GLU A 371 25.65 -14.01 -24.35
CA GLU A 371 26.12 -15.24 -24.94
C GLU A 371 26.09 -16.41 -23.94
N ALA A 372 26.44 -16.12 -22.69
CA ALA A 372 26.36 -17.09 -21.60
C ALA A 372 24.92 -17.41 -21.16
N GLY A 373 23.92 -16.63 -21.58
CA GLY A 373 22.52 -16.77 -21.14
C GLY A 373 22.20 -16.23 -19.74
N ALA A 374 23.07 -15.42 -19.14
CA ALA A 374 22.86 -14.82 -17.85
C ALA A 374 21.88 -13.63 -17.89
N ILE A 375 21.82 -12.93 -19.04
CA ILE A 375 20.86 -11.83 -19.30
C ILE A 375 20.11 -12.08 -20.61
N GLY A 376 18.89 -11.51 -20.73
CA GLY A 376 18.00 -11.64 -21.88
C GLY A 376 17.76 -10.34 -22.64
#